data_0a3b2b4c951099128236085adf553a9e
#
_entry.id   0a3b2b4c951099128236085adf553a9e
#
_cell.length_a   1.000
_cell.length_b   1.000
_cell.length_c   1.000
_cell.angle_alpha   90.00
_cell.angle_beta   90.00
_cell.angle_gamma   90.00
#
_symmetry.space_group_name_H-M   'P 1'
#
loop_
_entity.id
_entity.type
_entity.pdbx_description
1 polymer ?
#
loop_
_entity_poly.entity_id
_entity_poly.type
_entity_poly.pdbx_seq_one_letter_code
_entity_poly.pdbx_strand_id
1 'polypeptide(L)'
;GPIGIFDSGYGGLTILSKIREALPQYDYIYLGDNARAPYGTRSFEIVYEFTLQAVTKLFEMGCHLVILACNTASAKALRNIQMNDLPRLDPMRRVLGVIRPTVECIGNITQSRHVGVLATAGTIKSESYPLEVHKLFPDIKVSGEACPLWVSLVENNEAQGEGTDYFIRKNIGNLLAKDTQIDTVILGCTHFPLL
;
A
#
# COMPACT_ATOMS: atom_id res chain seq x y z
N GLY A 1 -3.33 -3.47 -24.36
CA GLY A 1 -4.47 -3.34 -23.46
C GLY A 1 -4.22 -2.31 -22.38
N PRO A 2 -5.26 -1.89 -21.61
CA PRO A 2 -5.11 -0.90 -20.55
C PRO A 2 -4.29 -1.43 -19.37
N ILE A 3 -3.75 -0.52 -18.57
CA ILE A 3 -3.13 -0.83 -17.28
C ILE A 3 -4.23 -0.87 -16.22
N GLY A 4 -4.35 -1.99 -15.50
CA GLY A 4 -5.28 -2.14 -14.39
C GLY A 4 -4.68 -1.56 -13.10
N ILE A 5 -5.45 -0.75 -12.39
CA ILE A 5 -5.09 -0.23 -11.06
C ILE A 5 -6.12 -0.75 -10.06
N PHE A 6 -5.68 -1.46 -9.05
CA PHE A 6 -6.53 -1.97 -7.99
C PHE A 6 -6.25 -1.30 -6.65
N ASP A 7 -7.30 -0.87 -5.98
CA ASP A 7 -7.26 -0.45 -4.58
C ASP A 7 -8.47 -0.99 -3.82
N SER A 8 -8.36 -1.09 -2.50
CA SER A 8 -9.47 -1.50 -1.63
C SER A 8 -10.58 -0.45 -1.49
N GLY A 9 -10.35 0.77 -1.98
CA GLY A 9 -11.28 1.90 -1.85
C GLY A 9 -10.98 3.01 -2.84
N TYR A 10 -11.06 4.25 -2.38
CA TYR A 10 -10.84 5.47 -3.17
C TYR A 10 -9.41 6.00 -3.08
N GLY A 11 -8.64 5.64 -2.04
CA GLY A 11 -7.31 6.18 -1.78
C GLY A 11 -6.32 5.97 -2.93
N GLY A 12 -6.44 4.86 -3.65
CA GLY A 12 -5.62 4.53 -4.81
C GLY A 12 -5.79 5.48 -6.01
N LEU A 13 -6.82 6.34 -6.03
CA LEU A 13 -6.96 7.38 -7.05
C LEU A 13 -5.80 8.39 -7.02
N THR A 14 -5.19 8.61 -5.87
CA THR A 14 -4.00 9.45 -5.73
C THR A 14 -2.80 8.85 -6.50
N ILE A 15 -2.64 7.52 -6.41
CA ILE A 15 -1.62 6.77 -7.14
C ILE A 15 -1.93 6.78 -8.64
N LEU A 16 -3.17 6.50 -9.04
CA LEU A 16 -3.59 6.55 -10.45
C LEU A 16 -3.30 7.92 -11.07
N SER A 17 -3.62 9.02 -10.37
CA SER A 17 -3.36 10.38 -10.87
C SER A 17 -1.89 10.57 -11.22
N LYS A 18 -0.97 10.15 -10.34
CA LYS A 18 0.47 10.29 -10.57
C LYS A 18 0.99 9.37 -11.68
N ILE A 19 0.46 8.17 -11.79
CA ILE A 19 0.81 7.27 -12.89
C ILE A 19 0.35 7.87 -14.24
N ARG A 20 -0.86 8.42 -14.31
CA ARG A 20 -1.37 9.07 -15.52
C ARG A 20 -0.57 10.32 -15.92
N GLU A 21 -0.14 11.12 -14.96
CA GLU A 21 0.75 12.27 -15.21
C GLU A 21 2.09 11.82 -15.82
N ALA A 22 2.66 10.72 -15.32
CA ALA A 22 3.95 10.20 -15.77
C ALA A 22 3.86 9.40 -17.09
N LEU A 23 2.74 8.74 -17.34
CA LEU A 23 2.54 7.83 -18.47
C LEU A 23 1.20 8.13 -19.19
N PRO A 24 1.01 9.33 -19.75
CA PRO A 24 -0.27 9.77 -20.32
C PRO A 24 -0.68 9.02 -21.59
N GLN A 25 0.24 8.28 -22.21
CA GLN A 25 0.01 7.54 -23.45
C GLN A 25 -0.74 6.21 -23.26
N TYR A 26 -0.98 5.78 -22.01
CA TYR A 26 -1.67 4.51 -21.74
C TYR A 26 -3.12 4.75 -21.32
N ASP A 27 -3.97 3.77 -21.64
CA ASP A 27 -5.32 3.67 -21.08
C ASP A 27 -5.28 2.98 -19.71
N TYR A 28 -6.22 3.33 -18.82
CA TYR A 28 -6.28 2.82 -17.46
C TYR A 28 -7.66 2.33 -17.10
N ILE A 29 -7.73 1.23 -16.36
CA ILE A 29 -8.93 0.77 -15.67
C ILE A 29 -8.67 0.78 -14.18
N TYR A 30 -9.45 1.56 -13.42
CA TYR A 30 -9.40 1.58 -11.97
C TYR A 30 -10.52 0.70 -11.40
N LEU A 31 -10.14 -0.23 -10.50
CA LEU A 31 -11.07 -1.04 -9.72
C LEU A 31 -10.87 -0.74 -8.24
N GLY A 32 -11.84 -0.05 -7.63
CA GLY A 32 -11.90 0.19 -6.20
C GLY A 32 -12.93 -0.73 -5.55
N ASP A 33 -12.52 -1.55 -4.59
CA ASP A 33 -13.40 -2.50 -3.90
C ASP A 33 -14.06 -1.87 -2.66
N ASN A 34 -14.77 -0.77 -2.88
CA ASN A 34 -15.40 0.00 -1.81
C ASN A 34 -16.46 -0.78 -1.03
N ALA A 35 -17.11 -1.75 -1.68
CA ALA A 35 -18.13 -2.57 -1.04
C ALA A 35 -17.56 -3.45 0.08
N ARG A 36 -16.27 -3.80 0.02
CA ARG A 36 -15.60 -4.68 1.00
C ARG A 36 -14.50 -3.97 1.80
N ALA A 37 -14.32 -2.69 1.59
CA ALA A 37 -13.41 -1.85 2.40
C ALA A 37 -13.84 -1.83 3.89
N PRO A 38 -12.92 -1.60 4.83
CA PRO A 38 -11.47 -1.50 4.67
C PRO A 38 -10.78 -2.88 4.69
N TYR A 39 -9.62 -3.01 4.01
CA TYR A 39 -8.82 -4.23 4.01
C TYR A 39 -7.85 -4.33 5.19
N GLY A 40 -7.50 -3.20 5.79
CA GLY A 40 -6.42 -3.10 6.77
C GLY A 40 -6.58 -3.93 8.04
N THR A 41 -7.81 -4.30 8.40
CA THR A 41 -8.17 -5.10 9.60
C THR A 41 -8.55 -6.53 9.27
N ARG A 42 -8.66 -6.90 7.99
CA ARG A 42 -9.08 -8.24 7.57
C ARG A 42 -7.93 -9.24 7.66
N SER A 43 -8.26 -10.54 7.72
CA SER A 43 -7.28 -11.62 7.73
C SER A 43 -6.46 -11.66 6.43
N PHE A 44 -5.37 -12.43 6.44
CA PHE A 44 -4.54 -12.64 5.25
C PHE A 44 -5.34 -13.29 4.13
N GLU A 45 -6.08 -14.34 4.45
CA GLU A 45 -6.84 -15.15 3.50
C GLU A 45 -7.92 -14.32 2.79
N ILE A 46 -8.65 -13.50 3.55
CA ILE A 46 -9.70 -12.65 2.98
C ILE A 46 -9.12 -11.57 2.05
N VAL A 47 -8.03 -10.91 2.46
CA VAL A 47 -7.37 -9.92 1.60
C VAL A 47 -6.83 -10.56 0.34
N TYR A 48 -6.22 -11.73 0.47
CA TYR A 48 -5.71 -12.49 -0.68
C TYR A 48 -6.84 -12.86 -1.65
N GLU A 49 -7.92 -13.46 -1.15
CA GLU A 49 -9.06 -13.85 -1.98
C GLU A 49 -9.67 -12.66 -2.73
N PHE A 50 -9.95 -11.57 -2.04
CA PHE A 50 -10.53 -10.37 -2.65
C PHE A 50 -9.59 -9.74 -3.68
N THR A 51 -8.30 -9.72 -3.40
CA THR A 51 -7.30 -9.18 -4.34
C THR A 51 -7.18 -10.07 -5.58
N LEU A 52 -7.18 -11.39 -5.41
CA LEU A 52 -7.14 -12.34 -6.53
C LEU A 52 -8.35 -12.19 -7.43
N GLN A 53 -9.55 -12.05 -6.86
CA GLN A 53 -10.79 -11.79 -7.61
C GLN A 53 -10.68 -10.50 -8.43
N ALA A 54 -10.18 -9.42 -7.82
CA ALA A 54 -10.00 -8.14 -8.49
C ALA A 54 -8.97 -8.21 -9.64
N VAL A 55 -7.83 -8.86 -9.41
CA VAL A 55 -6.80 -9.07 -10.44
C VAL A 55 -7.36 -9.88 -11.61
N THR A 56 -8.07 -10.97 -11.33
CA THR A 56 -8.73 -11.80 -12.35
C THR A 56 -9.71 -10.97 -13.16
N LYS A 57 -10.53 -10.15 -12.48
CA LYS A 57 -11.50 -9.27 -13.16
C LYS A 57 -10.82 -8.26 -14.08
N LEU A 58 -9.75 -7.62 -13.64
CA LEU A 58 -8.99 -6.70 -14.48
C LEU A 58 -8.35 -7.41 -15.68
N PHE A 59 -7.90 -8.66 -15.50
CA PHE A 59 -7.40 -9.47 -16.61
C PHE A 59 -8.50 -9.81 -17.63
N GLU A 60 -9.72 -10.16 -17.19
CA GLU A 60 -10.88 -10.37 -18.06
C GLU A 60 -11.24 -9.10 -18.85
N MET A 61 -11.02 -7.92 -18.27
CA MET A 61 -11.23 -6.63 -18.93
C MET A 61 -10.10 -6.24 -19.90
N GLY A 62 -9.15 -7.12 -20.15
CA GLY A 62 -8.07 -6.93 -21.13
C GLY A 62 -6.79 -6.29 -20.58
N CYS A 63 -6.66 -6.11 -19.27
CA CYS A 63 -5.41 -5.62 -18.69
C CYS A 63 -4.32 -6.69 -18.79
N HIS A 64 -3.13 -6.32 -19.28
CA HIS A 64 -1.96 -7.19 -19.27
C HIS A 64 -1.06 -6.92 -18.06
N LEU A 65 -1.15 -5.74 -17.50
CA LEU A 65 -0.47 -5.30 -16.28
C LEU A 65 -1.51 -4.83 -15.27
N VAL A 66 -1.43 -5.31 -14.03
CA VAL A 66 -2.21 -4.83 -12.90
C VAL A 66 -1.28 -4.29 -11.82
N ILE A 67 -1.54 -3.09 -11.33
CA ILE A 67 -0.83 -2.47 -10.21
C ILE A 67 -1.74 -2.47 -8.98
N LEU A 68 -1.29 -3.12 -7.91
CA LEU A 68 -1.94 -3.08 -6.61
C LEU A 68 -1.54 -1.77 -5.90
N ALA A 69 -2.37 -0.73 -6.02
CA ALA A 69 -2.16 0.55 -5.35
C ALA A 69 -2.36 0.43 -3.83
N CYS A 70 -3.21 -0.49 -3.38
CA CYS A 70 -3.44 -0.77 -1.98
C CYS A 70 -2.20 -1.40 -1.32
N ASN A 71 -1.66 -0.74 -0.28
CA ASN A 71 -0.53 -1.27 0.49
C ASN A 71 -0.86 -2.58 1.19
N THR A 72 -2.06 -2.70 1.78
CA THR A 72 -2.51 -3.92 2.46
C THR A 72 -2.62 -5.10 1.48
N ALA A 73 -3.17 -4.88 0.28
CA ALA A 73 -3.23 -5.90 -0.76
C ALA A 73 -1.82 -6.28 -1.27
N SER A 74 -0.96 -5.28 -1.51
CA SER A 74 0.44 -5.51 -1.87
C SER A 74 1.19 -6.34 -0.82
N ALA A 75 0.97 -6.04 0.46
CA ALA A 75 1.63 -6.70 1.58
C ALA A 75 1.16 -8.15 1.78
N LYS A 76 -0.14 -8.40 1.60
CA LYS A 76 -0.75 -9.69 1.97
C LYS A 76 -1.00 -10.62 0.78
N ALA A 77 -1.21 -10.10 -0.42
CA ALA A 77 -1.67 -10.90 -1.56
C ALA A 77 -0.65 -11.04 -2.69
N LEU A 78 0.13 -9.99 -2.97
CA LEU A 78 0.96 -9.90 -4.17
C LEU A 78 1.84 -11.12 -4.39
N ARG A 79 2.62 -11.51 -3.37
CA ARG A 79 3.59 -12.60 -3.49
C ARG A 79 2.91 -13.93 -3.84
N ASN A 80 1.80 -14.23 -3.18
CA ASN A 80 1.05 -15.46 -3.47
C ASN A 80 0.47 -15.45 -4.87
N ILE A 81 -0.11 -14.31 -5.29
CA ILE A 81 -0.65 -14.16 -6.65
C ILE A 81 0.47 -14.36 -7.68
N GLN A 82 1.62 -13.73 -7.50
CA GLN A 82 2.74 -13.85 -8.44
C GLN A 82 3.31 -15.27 -8.52
N MET A 83 3.41 -15.96 -7.39
CA MET A 83 4.05 -17.28 -7.34
C MET A 83 3.11 -18.44 -7.67
N ASN A 84 1.85 -18.36 -7.25
CA ASN A 84 0.93 -19.50 -7.28
C ASN A 84 -0.16 -19.35 -8.32
N ASP A 85 -0.72 -18.14 -8.49
CA ASP A 85 -1.90 -17.94 -9.35
C ASP A 85 -1.54 -17.45 -10.75
N LEU A 86 -0.65 -16.47 -10.85
CA LEU A 86 -0.28 -15.87 -12.14
C LEU A 86 0.22 -16.90 -13.18
N PRO A 87 1.06 -17.90 -12.83
CA PRO A 87 1.49 -18.93 -13.76
C PRO A 87 0.35 -19.80 -14.31
N ARG A 88 -0.75 -19.90 -13.55
CA ARG A 88 -1.94 -20.68 -13.94
C ARG A 88 -2.97 -19.84 -14.70
N LEU A 89 -3.09 -18.55 -14.34
CA LEU A 89 -4.04 -17.63 -14.97
C LEU A 89 -3.54 -17.21 -16.36
N ASP A 90 -2.36 -16.61 -16.41
CA ASP A 90 -1.70 -16.19 -17.64
C ASP A 90 -0.23 -15.80 -17.35
N PRO A 91 0.75 -16.61 -17.73
CA PRO A 91 2.16 -16.34 -17.42
C PRO A 91 2.73 -15.12 -18.16
N MET A 92 2.03 -14.61 -19.18
CA MET A 92 2.45 -13.42 -19.93
C MET A 92 2.01 -12.12 -19.26
N ARG A 93 1.07 -12.17 -18.33
CA ARG A 93 0.59 -10.99 -17.60
C ARG A 93 1.46 -10.70 -16.38
N ARG A 94 1.29 -9.50 -15.82
CA ARG A 94 2.09 -9.05 -14.67
C ARG A 94 1.20 -8.41 -13.63
N VAL A 95 1.56 -8.62 -12.36
CA VAL A 95 0.99 -7.94 -11.20
C VAL A 95 2.12 -7.31 -10.42
N LEU A 96 2.03 -6.02 -10.15
CA LEU A 96 3.00 -5.25 -9.38
C LEU A 96 2.34 -4.67 -8.14
N GLY A 97 3.14 -4.36 -7.13
CA GLY A 97 2.66 -3.69 -5.92
C GLY A 97 3.44 -2.41 -5.64
N VAL A 98 2.92 -1.59 -4.73
CA VAL A 98 3.49 -0.27 -4.42
C VAL A 98 4.57 -0.28 -3.34
N ILE A 99 4.75 -1.39 -2.60
CA ILE A 99 5.74 -1.44 -1.50
C ILE A 99 7.17 -1.36 -2.04
N ARG A 100 7.50 -2.21 -3.01
CA ARG A 100 8.87 -2.26 -3.54
C ARG A 100 9.34 -0.95 -4.17
N PRO A 101 8.59 -0.27 -5.06
CA PRO A 101 9.01 1.02 -5.60
C PRO A 101 9.21 2.09 -4.52
N THR A 102 8.38 2.09 -3.47
CA THR A 102 8.55 2.98 -2.31
C THR A 102 9.88 2.72 -1.59
N VAL A 103 10.20 1.44 -1.36
CA VAL A 103 11.44 1.05 -0.69
C VAL A 103 12.67 1.40 -1.53
N GLU A 104 12.62 1.24 -2.85
CA GLU A 104 13.73 1.58 -3.76
C GLU A 104 14.17 3.05 -3.65
N CYS A 105 13.25 3.95 -3.31
CA CYS A 105 13.56 5.38 -3.11
C CYS A 105 14.19 5.69 -1.75
N ILE A 106 13.90 4.89 -0.72
CA ILE A 106 14.23 5.20 0.69
C ILE A 106 15.72 5.32 0.93
N GLY A 107 16.54 4.49 0.30
CA GLY A 107 18.00 4.51 0.47
C GLY A 107 18.67 5.83 0.12
N ASN A 108 18.02 6.63 -0.74
CA ASN A 108 18.52 7.94 -1.16
C ASN A 108 17.92 9.10 -0.35
N ILE A 109 16.90 8.81 0.47
CA ILE A 109 16.17 9.83 1.24
C ILE A 109 16.68 9.91 2.68
N THR A 110 16.75 8.75 3.37
CA THR A 110 17.19 8.71 4.77
C THR A 110 18.69 8.95 4.89
N GLN A 111 19.07 9.82 5.81
CA GLN A 111 20.46 10.09 6.20
C GLN A 111 20.85 9.32 7.46
N SER A 112 19.94 9.22 8.42
CA SER A 112 20.16 8.49 9.68
C SER A 112 20.18 6.98 9.53
N ARG A 113 19.64 6.47 8.42
CA ARG A 113 19.39 5.04 8.19
C ARG A 113 18.34 4.44 9.15
N HIS A 114 17.48 5.30 9.74
CA HIS A 114 16.35 4.94 10.57
C HIS A 114 15.07 5.43 9.94
N VAL A 115 14.19 4.51 9.56
CA VAL A 115 12.96 4.78 8.81
C VAL A 115 11.75 4.33 9.60
N GLY A 116 10.76 5.20 9.69
CA GLY A 116 9.44 4.89 10.24
C GLY A 116 8.45 4.44 9.16
N VAL A 117 7.52 3.57 9.51
CA VAL A 117 6.39 3.20 8.65
C VAL A 117 5.10 3.40 9.42
N LEU A 118 4.25 4.31 8.93
CA LEU A 118 2.86 4.45 9.39
C LEU A 118 1.98 3.69 8.39
N ALA A 119 1.22 2.71 8.84
CA ALA A 119 0.41 1.88 7.96
C ALA A 119 -0.81 1.28 8.68
N THR A 120 -1.65 0.55 7.95
CA THR A 120 -2.72 -0.23 8.55
C THR A 120 -2.16 -1.35 9.43
N ALA A 121 -2.95 -1.83 10.38
CA ALA A 121 -2.54 -2.95 11.24
C ALA A 121 -2.13 -4.18 10.41
N GLY A 122 -2.86 -4.46 9.31
CA GLY A 122 -2.54 -5.58 8.42
C GLY A 122 -1.20 -5.43 7.70
N THR A 123 -0.86 -4.22 7.24
CA THR A 123 0.43 -3.94 6.59
C THR A 123 1.57 -4.06 7.59
N ILE A 124 1.44 -3.48 8.79
CA ILE A 124 2.46 -3.59 9.84
C ILE A 124 2.70 -5.05 10.23
N LYS A 125 1.62 -5.81 10.50
CA LYS A 125 1.72 -7.22 10.89
C LYS A 125 2.33 -8.13 9.80
N SER A 126 2.25 -7.74 8.54
CA SER A 126 2.81 -8.51 7.42
C SER A 126 4.34 -8.48 7.36
N GLU A 127 4.98 -7.54 8.05
CA GLU A 127 6.44 -7.29 7.99
C GLU A 127 6.97 -6.98 6.57
N SER A 128 6.09 -6.68 5.59
CA SER A 128 6.48 -6.54 4.19
C SER A 128 7.44 -5.38 3.96
N TYR A 129 7.27 -4.24 4.65
CA TYR A 129 8.20 -3.11 4.55
C TYR A 129 9.58 -3.44 5.13
N PRO A 130 9.72 -3.92 6.38
CA PRO A 130 11.01 -4.35 6.91
C PRO A 130 11.71 -5.38 6.03
N LEU A 131 10.98 -6.39 5.53
CA LEU A 131 11.54 -7.43 4.67
C LEU A 131 12.07 -6.88 3.34
N GLU A 132 11.33 -5.99 2.67
CA GLU A 132 11.77 -5.39 1.40
C GLU A 132 12.91 -4.38 1.62
N VAL A 133 12.87 -3.59 2.70
CA VAL A 133 13.97 -2.68 3.06
C VAL A 133 15.24 -3.47 3.33
N HIS A 134 15.18 -4.54 4.13
CA HIS A 134 16.35 -5.35 4.46
C HIS A 134 17.00 -6.01 3.23
N LYS A 135 16.19 -6.38 2.22
CA LYS A 135 16.73 -6.95 0.96
C LYS A 135 17.56 -5.95 0.17
N LEU A 136 17.14 -4.68 0.14
CA LEU A 136 17.79 -3.65 -0.68
C LEU A 136 18.82 -2.84 0.12
N PHE A 137 18.55 -2.62 1.39
CA PHE A 137 19.32 -1.77 2.29
C PHE A 137 19.41 -2.43 3.66
N PRO A 138 20.31 -3.44 3.83
CA PRO A 138 20.43 -4.20 5.09
C PRO A 138 20.83 -3.36 6.31
N ASP A 139 21.40 -2.18 6.06
CA ASP A 139 21.85 -1.22 7.08
C ASP A 139 20.73 -0.27 7.55
N ILE A 140 19.56 -0.27 6.89
CA ILE A 140 18.43 0.56 7.30
C ILE A 140 17.59 -0.17 8.36
N LYS A 141 17.42 0.49 9.50
CA LYS A 141 16.50 0.06 10.55
C LYS A 141 15.10 0.58 10.27
N VAL A 142 14.11 -0.29 10.37
CA VAL A 142 12.70 0.04 10.15
C VAL A 142 11.89 -0.13 11.43
N SER A 143 11.15 0.91 11.80
CA SER A 143 10.19 0.88 12.91
C SER A 143 8.77 1.11 12.39
N GLY A 144 7.83 0.25 12.74
CA GLY A 144 6.44 0.34 12.28
C GLY A 144 5.48 0.78 13.37
N GLU A 145 4.48 1.58 13.00
CA GLU A 145 3.35 1.94 13.85
C GLU A 145 2.04 1.74 13.09
N ALA A 146 1.13 0.98 13.69
CA ALA A 146 -0.21 0.75 13.13
C ALA A 146 -1.13 1.94 13.45
N CYS A 147 -1.81 2.44 12.41
CA CYS A 147 -2.74 3.56 12.49
C CYS A 147 -4.17 3.09 12.13
N PRO A 148 -4.86 2.35 13.03
CA PRO A 148 -6.09 1.64 12.69
C PRO A 148 -7.27 2.55 12.37
N LEU A 149 -7.27 3.79 12.87
CA LEU A 149 -8.39 4.73 12.70
C LEU A 149 -8.24 5.63 11.46
N TRP A 150 -7.04 5.80 10.93
CA TRP A 150 -6.77 6.81 9.91
C TRP A 150 -7.56 6.59 8.61
N VAL A 151 -7.70 5.35 8.14
CA VAL A 151 -8.53 5.04 6.97
C VAL A 151 -9.98 5.43 7.21
N SER A 152 -10.54 5.07 8.37
CA SER A 152 -11.93 5.38 8.71
C SER A 152 -12.18 6.89 8.84
N LEU A 153 -11.23 7.65 9.35
CA LEU A 153 -11.33 9.12 9.42
C LEU A 153 -11.44 9.72 8.01
N VAL A 154 -10.62 9.28 7.07
CA VAL A 154 -10.71 9.74 5.67
C VAL A 154 -12.01 9.32 5.01
N GLU A 155 -12.40 8.04 5.10
CA GLU A 155 -13.58 7.49 4.45
C GLU A 155 -14.91 8.09 4.99
N ASN A 156 -14.94 8.58 6.22
CA ASN A 156 -16.09 9.22 6.82
C ASN A 156 -16.05 10.76 6.75
N ASN A 157 -15.13 11.32 5.95
CA ASN A 157 -14.97 12.77 5.80
C ASN A 157 -14.61 13.50 7.11
N GLU A 158 -13.91 12.82 8.00
CA GLU A 158 -13.41 13.32 9.30
C GLU A 158 -11.88 13.57 9.24
N ALA A 159 -11.33 13.77 8.03
CA ALA A 159 -9.88 13.97 7.83
C ALA A 159 -9.34 15.26 8.47
N GLN A 160 -10.22 16.20 8.81
CA GLN A 160 -9.85 17.48 9.43
C GLN A 160 -10.54 17.65 10.78
N GLY A 161 -9.83 18.23 11.74
CA GLY A 161 -10.36 18.53 13.05
C GLY A 161 -9.50 18.02 14.21
N GLU A 162 -9.80 18.50 15.42
CA GLU A 162 -9.00 18.20 16.62
C GLU A 162 -8.92 16.70 16.96
N GLY A 163 -9.98 15.93 16.66
CA GLY A 163 -9.99 14.48 16.88
C GLY A 163 -8.99 13.77 15.96
N THR A 164 -8.94 14.14 14.70
CA THR A 164 -7.99 13.59 13.74
C THR A 164 -6.57 14.00 14.07
N ASP A 165 -6.34 15.27 14.39
CA ASP A 165 -5.04 15.78 14.85
C ASP A 165 -4.53 15.02 16.08
N TYR A 166 -5.42 14.69 17.02
CA TYR A 166 -5.05 13.90 18.20
C TYR A 166 -4.52 12.51 17.79
N PHE A 167 -5.22 11.80 16.92
CA PHE A 167 -4.80 10.46 16.52
C PHE A 167 -3.52 10.49 15.68
N ILE A 168 -3.35 11.49 14.81
CA ILE A 168 -2.12 11.67 14.04
C ILE A 168 -0.94 11.88 14.99
N ARG A 169 -1.03 12.85 15.91
CA ARG A 169 0.03 13.14 16.90
C ARG A 169 0.34 11.93 17.78
N LYS A 170 -0.68 11.19 18.21
CA LYS A 170 -0.52 9.99 19.01
C LYS A 170 0.29 8.91 18.28
N ASN A 171 -0.09 8.58 17.05
CA ASN A 171 0.61 7.53 16.30
C ASN A 171 2.03 7.96 15.90
N ILE A 172 2.23 9.22 15.49
CA ILE A 172 3.58 9.74 15.23
C ILE A 172 4.42 9.71 16.51
N GLY A 173 3.87 10.14 17.64
CA GLY A 173 4.55 10.09 18.94
C GLY A 173 4.94 8.67 19.34
N ASN A 174 4.05 7.71 19.16
CA ASN A 174 4.33 6.28 19.39
C ASN A 174 5.47 5.76 18.50
N LEU A 175 5.46 6.13 17.22
CA LEU A 175 6.52 5.74 16.27
C LEU A 175 7.87 6.29 16.71
N LEU A 176 7.95 7.59 17.00
CA LEU A 176 9.19 8.26 17.41
C LEU A 176 9.68 7.80 18.79
N ALA A 177 8.79 7.35 19.67
CA ALA A 177 9.17 6.75 20.95
C ALA A 177 9.84 5.38 20.80
N LYS A 178 9.56 4.65 19.71
CA LYS A 178 10.22 3.37 19.39
C LYS A 178 11.65 3.58 18.88
N ASP A 179 11.87 4.67 18.17
CA ASP A 179 13.16 5.00 17.60
C ASP A 179 13.29 6.52 17.36
N THR A 180 14.06 7.17 18.21
CA THR A 180 14.26 8.63 18.17
C THR A 180 15.18 9.10 17.03
N GLN A 181 15.81 8.17 16.31
CA GLN A 181 16.72 8.48 15.19
C GLN A 181 15.99 8.50 13.83
N ILE A 182 14.70 8.20 13.80
CA ILE A 182 13.92 8.24 12.57
C ILE A 182 13.97 9.65 11.96
N ASP A 183 14.45 9.74 10.73
CA ASP A 183 14.48 10.97 9.93
C ASP A 183 13.54 10.94 8.72
N THR A 184 13.04 9.77 8.40
CA THR A 184 12.20 9.53 7.23
C THR A 184 11.02 8.65 7.59
N VAL A 185 9.81 9.03 7.15
CA VAL A 185 8.59 8.25 7.41
C VAL A 185 7.91 7.87 6.10
N ILE A 186 7.57 6.59 5.97
CA ILE A 186 6.76 6.05 4.87
C ILE A 186 5.28 6.10 5.27
N LEU A 187 4.45 6.72 4.42
CA LEU A 187 3.00 6.62 4.51
C LEU A 187 2.54 5.35 3.77
N GLY A 188 2.46 4.25 4.51
CA GLY A 188 2.17 2.91 3.98
C GLY A 188 0.69 2.62 3.78
N CYS A 189 -0.09 3.62 3.38
CA CYS A 189 -1.50 3.50 3.03
C CYS A 189 -1.92 4.61 2.07
N THR A 190 -2.71 4.30 1.06
CA THR A 190 -3.20 5.24 0.05
C THR A 190 -4.06 6.38 0.61
N HIS A 191 -4.68 6.18 1.78
CA HIS A 191 -5.51 7.17 2.45
C HIS A 191 -4.70 8.19 3.26
N PHE A 192 -3.52 7.84 3.74
CA PHE A 192 -2.78 8.66 4.70
C PHE A 192 -2.32 10.03 4.16
N PRO A 193 -1.99 10.18 2.87
CA PRO A 193 -1.71 11.51 2.31
C PRO A 193 -2.91 12.46 2.25
N LEU A 194 -4.11 11.99 2.58
CA LEU A 194 -5.35 12.78 2.60
C LEU A 194 -5.67 13.37 3.99
N LEU A 195 -4.86 13.05 5.01
CA LEU A 195 -4.96 13.56 6.38
C LEU A 195 -4.21 14.86 6.60
#